data_d564283093a6984451b52fede35855e3
#
_entry.id   d564283093a6984451b52fede35855e3
#
_cell.length_a   1.000
_cell.length_b   1.000
_cell.length_c   1.000
_cell.angle_alpha   90.00
_cell.angle_beta   90.00
_cell.angle_gamma   90.00
#
_symmetry.space_group_name_H-M   'P 1'
#
loop_
_entity.id
_entity.type
_entity.pdbx_description
1 polymer ?
#
loop_
_entity_poly.entity_id
_entity_poly.type
_entity_poly.pdbx_seq_one_letter_code
_entity_poly.pdbx_strand_id
1 'polypeptide(L)'
;MEMDMVSKAFEQAFVSVSQKLLGLQLQRRKQDNGIFLQQPVRQIMICTSGYLRMEIICDMPESMVLQIVSKMYGGGLPPDEQIPLYIKEYINIVCGHGVSSLNNTLKKVSRLSVPFYQSEIRHEDVMKEQMDVMQVELHYSGVE
;
A
#
# COMPACT_ATOMS: atom_id res chain seq x y z
N MET A 1 -6.99 10.65 -17.23
CA MET A 1 -7.76 10.79 -15.98
C MET A 1 -6.82 10.71 -14.80
N GLU A 2 -7.03 11.56 -13.83
CA GLU A 2 -6.17 11.57 -12.65
C GLU A 2 -6.18 10.26 -11.90
N MET A 3 -7.34 9.59 -11.81
CA MET A 3 -7.42 8.31 -11.11
C MET A 3 -6.57 7.22 -11.75
N ASP A 4 -6.50 7.20 -13.08
CA ASP A 4 -5.63 6.24 -13.77
C ASP A 4 -4.17 6.54 -13.48
N MET A 5 -3.80 7.81 -13.44
CA MET A 5 -2.45 8.24 -13.12
C MET A 5 -2.09 7.85 -11.69
N VAL A 6 -3.02 8.04 -10.76
CA VAL A 6 -2.84 7.68 -9.36
C VAL A 6 -2.61 6.18 -9.24
N SER A 7 -3.48 5.39 -9.88
CA SER A 7 -3.38 3.93 -9.84
C SER A 7 -2.02 3.47 -10.33
N LYS A 8 -1.56 4.00 -11.47
CA LYS A 8 -0.26 3.62 -12.02
C LYS A 8 0.89 4.01 -11.12
N ALA A 9 0.82 5.20 -10.50
CA ALA A 9 1.88 5.66 -9.63
C ALA A 9 2.04 4.73 -8.42
N PHE A 10 0.94 4.33 -7.80
CA PHE A 10 1.01 3.43 -6.66
C PHE A 10 1.39 2.02 -7.06
N GLU A 11 0.90 1.52 -8.19
CA GLU A 11 1.32 0.23 -8.70
C GLU A 11 2.83 0.19 -8.90
N GLN A 12 3.37 1.19 -9.57
CA GLN A 12 4.82 1.27 -9.80
C GLN A 12 5.59 1.40 -8.50
N ALA A 13 5.04 2.14 -7.53
CA ALA A 13 5.70 2.29 -6.24
C ALA A 13 5.78 0.95 -5.50
N PHE A 14 4.68 0.19 -5.46
CA PHE A 14 4.69 -1.13 -4.83
C PHE A 14 5.71 -2.05 -5.49
N VAL A 15 5.70 -2.10 -6.82
CA VAL A 15 6.61 -2.97 -7.57
C VAL A 15 8.06 -2.55 -7.36
N SER A 16 8.36 -1.27 -7.56
CA SER A 16 9.72 -0.76 -7.53
C SER A 16 10.33 -0.80 -6.13
N VAL A 17 9.59 -0.34 -5.14
CA VAL A 17 10.10 -0.30 -3.76
C VAL A 17 10.29 -1.71 -3.24
N SER A 18 9.34 -2.61 -3.49
CA SER A 18 9.45 -3.98 -3.01
C SER A 18 10.67 -4.68 -3.60
N GLN A 19 10.93 -4.45 -4.90
CA GLN A 19 12.10 -5.01 -5.54
C GLN A 19 13.39 -4.43 -4.97
N LYS A 20 13.48 -3.12 -4.87
CA LYS A 20 14.72 -2.45 -4.46
C LYS A 20 15.02 -2.61 -2.98
N LEU A 21 13.98 -2.52 -2.16
CA LEU A 21 14.16 -2.58 -0.71
C LEU A 21 14.28 -4.01 -0.20
N LEU A 22 13.49 -4.92 -0.75
CA LEU A 22 13.31 -6.26 -0.19
C LEU A 22 13.69 -7.38 -1.14
N GLY A 23 13.95 -7.08 -2.40
CA GLY A 23 14.19 -8.11 -3.40
C GLY A 23 12.94 -8.92 -3.72
N LEU A 24 11.76 -8.40 -3.42
CA LEU A 24 10.50 -9.06 -3.70
C LEU A 24 9.96 -8.57 -5.03
N GLN A 25 9.55 -9.51 -5.88
CA GLN A 25 8.95 -9.17 -7.17
C GLN A 25 7.45 -9.29 -7.07
N LEU A 26 6.78 -8.13 -7.11
CA LEU A 26 5.32 -8.07 -7.11
C LEU A 26 4.83 -7.87 -8.52
N GLN A 27 3.72 -8.51 -8.83
CA GLN A 27 3.09 -8.39 -10.13
C GLN A 27 1.62 -8.10 -9.95
N ARG A 28 1.09 -7.29 -10.85
CA ARG A 28 -0.33 -7.03 -10.85
C ARG A 28 -1.07 -8.28 -11.30
N ARG A 29 -2.13 -8.63 -10.58
CA ARG A 29 -2.98 -9.76 -10.93
C ARG A 29 -4.29 -9.26 -11.51
N LYS A 30 -4.76 -9.99 -12.51
CA LYS A 30 -6.02 -9.64 -13.16
C LYS A 30 -7.20 -10.35 -12.53
N GLN A 31 -6.96 -11.41 -11.79
CA GLN A 31 -8.02 -12.21 -11.20
C GLN A 31 -7.70 -12.51 -9.74
N ASP A 32 -8.75 -12.55 -8.95
CA ASP A 32 -8.66 -13.02 -7.59
C ASP A 32 -8.43 -14.53 -7.63
N ASN A 33 -7.39 -15.01 -6.95
CA ASN A 33 -7.05 -16.42 -6.95
C ASN A 33 -7.59 -17.17 -5.73
N GLY A 34 -8.33 -16.51 -4.88
CA GLY A 34 -8.92 -17.14 -3.70
C GLY A 34 -7.97 -17.34 -2.53
N ILE A 35 -6.67 -17.25 -2.74
CA ILE A 35 -5.69 -17.42 -1.66
C ILE A 35 -5.88 -16.34 -0.60
N PHE A 36 -6.17 -15.15 -1.05
CA PHE A 36 -6.38 -14.00 -0.18
C PHE A 36 -7.43 -14.26 0.89
N LEU A 37 -8.51 -14.95 0.52
CA LEU A 37 -9.63 -15.19 1.43
C LEU A 37 -9.43 -16.39 2.36
N GLN A 38 -8.35 -17.15 2.18
CA GLN A 38 -8.14 -18.40 2.90
C GLN A 38 -7.20 -18.26 4.09
N GLN A 39 -6.69 -17.07 4.35
CA GLN A 39 -5.78 -16.87 5.47
C GLN A 39 -6.07 -15.54 6.16
N PRO A 40 -5.60 -15.37 7.39
CA PRO A 40 -5.77 -14.08 8.07
C PRO A 40 -5.20 -12.95 7.27
N VAL A 41 -5.90 -11.82 7.29
CA VAL A 41 -5.52 -10.63 6.55
C VAL A 41 -5.24 -9.51 7.53
N ARG A 42 -4.17 -8.76 7.29
CA ARG A 42 -3.86 -7.58 8.06
C ARG A 42 -4.11 -6.35 7.20
N GLN A 43 -4.68 -5.34 7.80
CA GLN A 43 -5.06 -4.13 7.09
C GLN A 43 -4.29 -2.94 7.62
N ILE A 44 -3.68 -2.19 6.73
CA ILE A 44 -2.98 -0.95 7.05
C ILE A 44 -3.59 0.16 6.22
N MET A 45 -3.86 1.29 6.84
CA MET A 45 -4.40 2.45 6.16
C MET A 45 -3.46 3.63 6.28
N ILE A 46 -3.35 4.40 5.19
CA ILE A 46 -2.64 5.66 5.18
C ILE A 46 -3.45 6.65 4.33
N CYS A 47 -3.41 7.91 4.71
CA CYS A 47 -4.21 8.92 4.02
C CYS A 47 -3.33 9.97 3.37
N THR A 48 -3.86 10.64 2.36
CA THR A 48 -3.22 11.81 1.78
C THR A 48 -4.07 13.05 2.06
N SER A 49 -3.39 14.18 2.06
CA SER A 49 -4.04 15.49 2.18
C SER A 49 -3.36 16.44 1.19
N GLY A 50 -3.95 17.58 0.98
CA GLY A 50 -3.48 18.54 -0.01
C GLY A 50 -4.27 18.43 -1.29
N TYR A 51 -3.56 18.39 -2.43
CA TYR A 51 -4.24 18.35 -3.72
C TYR A 51 -5.08 17.08 -3.89
N LEU A 52 -4.50 15.92 -3.57
CA LEU A 52 -5.23 14.66 -3.59
C LEU A 52 -5.65 14.28 -2.19
N ARG A 53 -6.89 13.88 -2.05
CA ARG A 53 -7.43 13.41 -0.77
C ARG A 53 -7.87 11.98 -0.93
N MET A 54 -7.07 11.08 -0.40
CA MET A 54 -7.28 9.66 -0.57
C MET A 54 -7.09 8.92 0.72
N GLU A 55 -7.76 7.79 0.82
CA GLU A 55 -7.45 6.77 1.80
C GLU A 55 -6.91 5.58 1.05
N ILE A 56 -5.75 5.12 1.45
CA ILE A 56 -5.10 3.98 0.85
C ILE A 56 -5.18 2.85 1.86
N ILE A 57 -5.89 1.79 1.50
CA ILE A 57 -6.12 0.65 2.38
C ILE A 57 -5.43 -0.55 1.77
N CYS A 58 -4.48 -1.10 2.52
CA CYS A 58 -3.73 -2.27 2.08
C CYS A 58 -4.16 -3.48 2.90
N ASP A 59 -4.72 -4.46 2.21
CA ASP A 59 -5.08 -5.74 2.80
C ASP A 59 -4.04 -6.75 2.36
N MET A 60 -3.36 -7.36 3.33
CA MET A 60 -2.29 -8.29 3.05
C MET A 60 -2.48 -9.58 3.85
N PRO A 61 -2.34 -10.74 3.20
CA PRO A 61 -2.30 -11.99 3.94
C PRO A 61 -1.17 -12.00 4.96
N GLU A 62 -1.38 -12.63 6.09
CA GLU A 62 -0.38 -12.65 7.14
C GLU A 62 0.95 -13.22 6.66
N SER A 63 0.93 -14.25 5.81
CA SER A 63 2.15 -14.83 5.28
C SER A 63 3.00 -13.79 4.54
N MET A 64 2.36 -12.91 3.79
CA MET A 64 3.06 -11.85 3.07
C MET A 64 3.60 -10.79 4.03
N VAL A 65 2.81 -10.42 5.04
CA VAL A 65 3.26 -9.47 6.06
C VAL A 65 4.53 -10.00 6.74
N LEU A 66 4.52 -11.28 7.14
CA LEU A 66 5.67 -11.87 7.82
C LEU A 66 6.89 -11.95 6.90
N GLN A 67 6.70 -12.20 5.62
CA GLN A 67 7.79 -12.23 4.65
C GLN A 67 8.43 -10.83 4.51
N ILE A 68 7.60 -9.81 4.39
CA ILE A 68 8.08 -8.43 4.28
C ILE A 68 8.83 -8.03 5.55
N VAL A 69 8.22 -8.29 6.71
CA VAL A 69 8.81 -7.93 7.99
C VAL A 69 10.14 -8.65 8.19
N SER A 70 10.21 -9.94 7.85
CA SER A 70 11.44 -10.69 7.99
C SER A 70 12.57 -10.08 7.17
N LYS A 71 12.28 -9.68 5.94
CA LYS A 71 13.28 -9.06 5.09
C LYS A 71 13.72 -7.70 5.62
N MET A 72 12.80 -6.92 6.16
CA MET A 72 13.14 -5.63 6.74
C MET A 72 13.93 -5.76 8.03
N TYR A 73 13.66 -6.82 8.80
CA TYR A 73 14.34 -7.08 10.05
C TYR A 73 15.75 -7.66 9.85
N GLY A 74 16.02 -8.16 8.64
CA GLY A 74 17.33 -8.72 8.31
C GLY A 74 17.42 -10.23 8.49
N GLY A 75 16.28 -10.90 8.58
CA GLY A 75 16.17 -12.34 8.76
C GLY A 75 15.53 -12.69 10.08
N GLY A 76 14.71 -13.74 10.08
CA GLY A 76 13.90 -14.07 11.24
C GLY A 76 12.80 -13.06 11.44
N LEU A 77 12.22 -13.03 12.63
CA LEU A 77 11.12 -12.12 12.95
C LEU A 77 11.41 -11.38 14.24
N PRO A 78 11.02 -10.10 14.33
CA PRO A 78 11.08 -9.38 15.60
C PRO A 78 10.00 -9.90 16.54
N PRO A 79 10.00 -9.45 17.82
CA PRO A 79 8.88 -9.74 18.71
C PRO A 79 7.54 -9.34 18.07
N ASP A 80 6.50 -10.07 18.40
CA ASP A 80 5.18 -9.90 17.77
C ASP A 80 4.68 -8.46 17.84
N GLU A 81 4.88 -7.79 18.96
CA GLU A 81 4.39 -6.42 19.12
C GLU A 81 5.13 -5.42 18.23
N GLN A 82 6.26 -5.80 17.65
CA GLN A 82 7.01 -4.94 16.73
C GLN A 82 6.64 -5.16 15.27
N ILE A 83 5.96 -6.26 14.95
CA ILE A 83 5.57 -6.55 13.58
C ILE A 83 4.78 -5.39 12.95
N PRO A 84 3.80 -4.79 13.64
CA PRO A 84 3.08 -3.64 13.08
C PRO A 84 3.98 -2.47 12.72
N LEU A 85 5.05 -2.24 13.48
CA LEU A 85 5.95 -1.11 13.20
C LEU A 85 6.67 -1.30 11.86
N TYR A 86 7.12 -2.51 11.57
CA TYR A 86 7.82 -2.79 10.32
C TYR A 86 6.90 -2.72 9.12
N ILE A 87 5.70 -3.29 9.23
CA ILE A 87 4.79 -3.28 8.10
C ILE A 87 4.27 -1.86 7.81
N LYS A 88 4.06 -1.05 8.84
CA LYS A 88 3.69 0.36 8.65
C LYS A 88 4.81 1.12 7.96
N GLU A 89 6.05 0.84 8.31
CA GLU A 89 7.19 1.50 7.66
C GLU A 89 7.27 1.13 6.18
N TYR A 90 7.05 -0.14 5.86
CA TYR A 90 7.00 -0.58 4.47
C TYR A 90 5.93 0.20 3.69
N ILE A 91 4.72 0.27 4.23
CA ILE A 91 3.62 0.98 3.56
C ILE A 91 3.95 2.47 3.44
N ASN A 92 4.56 3.05 4.48
CA ASN A 92 4.94 4.46 4.44
C ASN A 92 5.97 4.74 3.33
N ILE A 93 6.94 3.86 3.16
CA ILE A 93 7.95 4.02 2.11
C ILE A 93 7.32 3.90 0.73
N VAL A 94 6.51 2.87 0.52
CA VAL A 94 5.84 2.66 -0.77
C VAL A 94 4.96 3.85 -1.12
N CYS A 95 4.09 4.24 -0.20
CA CYS A 95 3.15 5.33 -0.46
C CYS A 95 3.86 6.67 -0.59
N GLY A 96 4.97 6.86 0.13
CA GLY A 96 5.81 8.03 -0.04
C GLY A 96 6.34 8.17 -1.46
N HIS A 97 6.79 7.06 -2.03
CA HIS A 97 7.24 7.05 -3.43
C HIS A 97 6.09 7.35 -4.40
N GLY A 98 4.91 6.78 -4.14
CA GLY A 98 3.74 7.04 -4.98
C GLY A 98 3.34 8.50 -4.96
N VAL A 99 3.28 9.10 -3.77
CA VAL A 99 2.90 10.51 -3.63
C VAL A 99 3.96 11.42 -4.24
N SER A 100 5.24 11.12 -4.04
CA SER A 100 6.33 11.88 -4.63
C SER A 100 6.24 11.89 -6.16
N SER A 101 5.98 10.74 -6.74
CA SER A 101 5.81 10.60 -8.18
C SER A 101 4.64 11.45 -8.69
N LEU A 102 3.52 11.40 -7.97
CA LEU A 102 2.35 12.19 -8.33
C LEU A 102 2.59 13.69 -8.21
N ASN A 103 3.27 14.10 -7.14
CA ASN A 103 3.60 15.51 -6.95
C ASN A 103 4.44 16.03 -8.11
N ASN A 104 5.42 15.25 -8.56
CA ASN A 104 6.25 15.62 -9.69
C ASN A 104 5.46 15.69 -10.99
N THR A 105 4.58 14.72 -11.22
CA THR A 105 3.83 14.64 -12.47
C THR A 105 2.74 15.73 -12.54
N LEU A 106 2.02 15.92 -11.45
CA LEU A 106 0.89 16.86 -11.43
C LEU A 106 1.31 18.30 -11.16
N LYS A 107 2.55 18.50 -10.67
CA LYS A 107 3.02 19.81 -10.22
C LYS A 107 2.15 20.39 -9.13
N LYS A 108 1.63 19.52 -8.28
CA LYS A 108 0.80 19.85 -7.12
C LYS A 108 1.33 19.11 -5.92
N VAL A 109 0.98 19.55 -4.73
CA VAL A 109 1.51 18.97 -3.50
C VAL A 109 0.44 18.19 -2.75
N SER A 110 0.75 16.94 -2.49
CA SER A 110 -0.02 16.10 -1.58
C SER A 110 0.94 15.55 -0.53
N ARG A 111 0.43 15.23 0.65
CA ARG A 111 1.23 14.75 1.77
C ARG A 111 0.59 13.50 2.36
N LEU A 112 1.42 12.66 2.97
CA LEU A 112 0.95 11.45 3.63
C LEU A 112 0.74 11.67 5.11
N SER A 113 -0.24 10.98 5.66
CA SER A 113 -0.39 10.83 7.10
C SER A 113 0.54 9.73 7.61
N VAL A 114 0.54 9.51 8.92
CA VAL A 114 1.20 8.37 9.53
C VAL A 114 0.32 7.13 9.26
N PRO A 115 0.92 5.99 8.87
CA PRO A 115 0.14 4.78 8.65
C PRO A 115 -0.35 4.19 9.96
N PHE A 116 -1.48 3.49 9.92
CA PHE A 116 -2.04 2.85 11.10
C PHE A 116 -2.88 1.65 10.71
N TYR A 117 -3.08 0.75 11.67
CA TYR A 117 -3.99 -0.36 11.50
C TYR A 117 -5.41 0.15 11.61
N GLN A 118 -6.27 -0.32 10.72
CA GLN A 118 -7.59 0.24 10.56
C GLN A 118 -8.61 -0.87 10.39
N SER A 119 -9.75 -0.72 11.07
CA SER A 119 -10.92 -1.51 10.74
C SER A 119 -11.47 -1.01 9.41
N GLU A 120 -12.45 -1.67 8.87
CA GLU A 120 -12.90 -1.33 7.53
C GLU A 120 -13.48 0.08 7.44
N ILE A 121 -13.25 0.69 6.26
CA ILE A 121 -13.76 2.00 5.92
C ILE A 121 -14.52 1.84 4.61
N ARG A 122 -15.64 2.52 4.49
CA ARG A 122 -16.48 2.47 3.29
C ARG A 122 -16.55 3.84 2.66
N HIS A 123 -16.22 3.90 1.38
CA HIS A 123 -16.30 5.11 0.57
C HIS A 123 -16.90 4.76 -0.77
N GLU A 124 -17.44 5.77 -1.46
CA GLU A 124 -18.09 5.55 -2.74
C GLU A 124 -17.10 5.41 -3.88
N ASP A 125 -16.09 6.26 -3.89
CA ASP A 125 -15.11 6.27 -4.98
C ASP A 125 -13.92 5.41 -4.63
N VAL A 126 -13.85 4.24 -5.24
CA VAL A 126 -12.85 3.23 -4.90
C VAL A 126 -12.17 2.71 -6.16
N MET A 127 -10.86 2.63 -6.12
CA MET A 127 -10.06 1.89 -7.08
C MET A 127 -9.41 0.72 -6.35
N LYS A 128 -9.39 -0.44 -7.00
CA LYS A 128 -8.76 -1.62 -6.43
C LYS A 128 -7.63 -2.10 -7.30
N GLU A 129 -6.48 -2.31 -6.69
CA GLU A 129 -5.33 -2.90 -7.33
C GLU A 129 -4.97 -4.18 -6.59
N GLN A 130 -4.67 -5.22 -7.33
CA GLN A 130 -4.28 -6.48 -6.72
C GLN A 130 -2.89 -6.86 -7.19
N MET A 131 -2.00 -7.06 -6.22
CA MET A 131 -0.60 -7.40 -6.48
C MET A 131 -0.29 -8.72 -5.81
N ASP A 132 -0.03 -9.77 -6.60
CA ASP A 132 0.18 -11.10 -6.08
C ASP A 132 -0.94 -11.48 -5.12
N VAL A 133 -0.62 -11.62 -3.83
CA VAL A 133 -1.63 -11.97 -2.82
C VAL A 133 -1.98 -10.76 -1.95
N MET A 134 -1.62 -9.57 -2.40
CA MET A 134 -1.93 -8.33 -1.69
C MET A 134 -3.02 -7.57 -2.44
N GLN A 135 -3.92 -6.95 -1.71
CA GLN A 135 -4.95 -6.09 -2.30
C GLN A 135 -4.80 -4.67 -1.77
N VAL A 136 -4.80 -3.70 -2.67
CA VAL A 136 -4.73 -2.29 -2.32
C VAL A 136 -5.98 -1.61 -2.83
N GLU A 137 -6.66 -0.90 -1.95
CA GLU A 137 -7.84 -0.11 -2.31
C GLU A 137 -7.51 1.37 -2.17
N LEU A 138 -7.78 2.13 -3.22
CA LEU A 138 -7.59 3.57 -3.22
C LEU A 138 -8.96 4.24 -3.17
N HIS A 139 -9.24 4.87 -2.05
CA HIS A 139 -10.49 5.57 -1.83
C HIS A 139 -10.25 7.05 -2.03
N TYR A 140 -10.82 7.60 -3.09
CA TYR A 140 -10.54 8.97 -3.54
C TYR A 140 -11.71 9.87 -3.19
N SER A 141 -11.47 10.89 -2.38
CA SER A 141 -12.54 11.77 -1.92
C SER A 141 -12.55 13.15 -2.61
N GLY A 142 -11.52 13.45 -3.40
CA GLY A 142 -11.57 14.68 -4.18
C GLY A 142 -10.23 15.29 -4.46
N VAL A 143 -10.27 16.37 -5.24
CA VAL A 143 -9.12 17.16 -5.66
C VAL A 143 -9.38 18.61 -5.29
N GLU A 144 -8.36 19.27 -4.74
CA GLU A 144 -8.46 20.69 -4.45
C GLU A 144 -7.97 21.54 -5.61
#